data_ead5d95491c143691d2b962d33131b87
#
_entry.id   ead5d95491c143691d2b962d33131b87
#
_cell.length_a   1.000
_cell.length_b   1.000
_cell.length_c   1.000
_cell.angle_alpha   90.00
_cell.angle_beta   90.00
_cell.angle_gamma   90.00
#
_symmetry.space_group_name_H-M   'P 1'
#
loop_
_entity.id
_entity.type
_entity.pdbx_description
1 polymer ?
#
loop_
_entity_poly.entity_id
_entity_poly.type
_entity_poly.pdbx_seq_one_letter_code
_entity_poly.pdbx_strand_id
1 'polypeptide(L)'
;MVEKGESFGELPLFDDGTYAATAIADEDTVIIRLHKSNFLQLLKDNPEIHFAFTRLMAERMRFKFLTIRELAYYNPEHHISTLLNYFKKNHKHTCPDCKQVKLTRQQIADMTGLRVETVIRAMRHLHDKGELIIEKGKVYTP
;
A
#
# COMPACT_ATOMS: atom_id res chain seq x y z
N MET A 1 -0.66 -3.75 -3.43
CA MET A 1 0.43 -3.71 -4.40
C MET A 1 1.72 -3.97 -3.65
N VAL A 2 2.65 -4.69 -4.26
CA VAL A 2 3.97 -5.04 -3.69
C VAL A 2 5.02 -4.45 -4.62
N GLU A 3 6.02 -3.79 -4.07
CA GLU A 3 7.09 -3.15 -4.83
C GLU A 3 8.42 -3.91 -4.70
N LYS A 4 9.41 -3.51 -5.51
CA LYS A 4 10.75 -4.08 -5.47
C LYS A 4 11.34 -4.03 -4.05
N GLY A 5 11.81 -5.17 -3.56
CA GLY A 5 12.36 -5.31 -2.21
C GLY A 5 11.34 -5.59 -1.11
N GLU A 6 10.05 -5.61 -1.43
CA GLU A 6 9.01 -6.00 -0.48
C GLU A 6 8.73 -7.50 -0.50
N SER A 7 8.30 -8.04 0.64
CA SER A 7 7.87 -9.43 0.78
C SER A 7 6.35 -9.55 0.71
N PHE A 8 5.84 -10.70 0.30
CA PHE A 8 4.42 -11.04 0.35
C PHE A 8 4.22 -12.55 0.60
N GLY A 9 3.00 -12.94 0.98
CA GLY A 9 2.65 -14.33 1.25
C GLY A 9 3.10 -14.82 2.63
N GLU A 10 3.25 -13.94 3.59
CA GLU A 10 3.74 -14.23 4.94
C GLU A 10 2.69 -14.84 5.87
N LEU A 11 1.39 -14.64 5.64
CA LEU A 11 0.34 -15.09 6.56
C LEU A 11 0.38 -16.62 6.80
N PRO A 12 0.43 -17.49 5.77
CA PRO A 12 0.49 -18.93 5.97
C PRO A 12 1.74 -19.44 6.71
N LEU A 13 2.74 -18.57 6.88
CA LEU A 13 3.93 -18.95 7.66
C LEU A 13 3.63 -19.10 9.15
N PHE A 14 2.61 -18.40 9.65
CA PHE A 14 2.31 -18.26 11.07
C PHE A 14 0.94 -18.81 11.47
N ASP A 15 -0.05 -18.80 10.57
CA ASP A 15 -1.42 -19.22 10.87
C ASP A 15 -1.80 -20.57 10.22
N ASP A 16 -0.88 -21.17 9.45
CA ASP A 16 -1.10 -22.40 8.68
C ASP A 16 -2.32 -22.34 7.72
N GLY A 17 -2.81 -21.14 7.46
CA GLY A 17 -3.92 -20.87 6.56
C GLY A 17 -3.52 -20.91 5.08
N THR A 18 -4.47 -20.62 4.23
CA THR A 18 -4.25 -20.45 2.79
C THR A 18 -3.79 -19.02 2.47
N TYR A 19 -3.25 -18.80 1.28
CA TYR A 19 -2.98 -17.44 0.81
C TYR A 19 -4.27 -16.62 0.75
N ALA A 20 -4.26 -15.45 1.35
CA ALA A 20 -5.43 -14.57 1.43
C ALA A 20 -5.84 -13.97 0.08
N ALA A 21 -4.92 -13.93 -0.89
CA ALA A 21 -5.16 -13.37 -2.21
C ALA A 21 -4.22 -14.01 -3.25
N THR A 22 -4.60 -13.92 -4.52
CA THR A 22 -3.74 -14.24 -5.65
C THR A 22 -2.78 -13.09 -5.90
N ALA A 23 -1.49 -13.40 -6.16
CA ALA A 23 -0.52 -12.43 -6.62
C ALA A 23 -0.40 -12.52 -8.15
N ILE A 24 -0.49 -11.37 -8.81
CA ILE A 24 -0.37 -11.24 -10.27
C ILE A 24 0.74 -10.23 -10.54
N ALA A 25 1.69 -10.59 -11.42
CA ALA A 25 2.73 -9.67 -11.86
C ALA A 25 2.13 -8.62 -12.82
N ASP A 26 2.34 -7.35 -12.53
CA ASP A 26 1.89 -6.21 -13.35
C ASP A 26 2.90 -5.89 -14.48
N GLU A 27 4.13 -6.33 -14.30
CA GLU A 27 5.24 -6.22 -15.26
C GLU A 27 6.21 -7.40 -15.10
N ASP A 28 7.20 -7.52 -15.96
CA ASP A 28 8.25 -8.55 -15.88
C ASP A 28 8.96 -8.47 -14.53
N THR A 29 8.80 -9.53 -13.73
CA THR A 29 9.17 -9.52 -12.31
C THR A 29 10.04 -10.72 -11.95
N VAL A 30 11.09 -10.49 -11.19
CA VAL A 30 11.91 -11.54 -10.58
C VAL A 30 11.52 -11.71 -9.12
N ILE A 31 11.16 -12.94 -8.72
CA ILE A 31 10.76 -13.30 -7.36
C ILE A 31 11.78 -14.23 -6.73
N ILE A 32 12.22 -13.93 -5.52
CA ILE A 32 13.01 -14.84 -4.68
C ILE A 32 12.06 -15.58 -3.75
N ARG A 33 12.03 -16.91 -3.90
CA ARG A 33 11.20 -17.76 -3.05
C ARG A 33 11.99 -18.24 -1.83
N LEU A 34 11.40 -18.09 -0.65
CA LEU A 34 11.95 -18.58 0.60
C LEU A 34 10.97 -19.59 1.23
N HIS A 35 11.44 -20.81 1.53
CA HIS A 35 10.62 -21.84 2.17
C HIS A 35 10.36 -21.51 3.64
N LYS A 36 9.19 -21.93 4.16
CA LYS A 36 8.77 -21.72 5.55
C LYS A 36 9.84 -22.15 6.56
N SER A 37 10.39 -23.38 6.41
CA SER A 37 11.41 -23.89 7.31
C SER A 37 12.66 -23.01 7.37
N ASN A 38 13.16 -22.58 6.19
CA ASN A 38 14.34 -21.74 6.09
C ASN A 38 14.09 -20.34 6.65
N PHE A 39 12.88 -19.80 6.42
CA PHE A 39 12.51 -18.50 6.95
C PHE A 39 12.40 -18.51 8.47
N LEU A 40 11.73 -19.52 9.05
CA LEU A 40 11.62 -19.65 10.49
C LEU A 40 12.97 -19.89 11.16
N GLN A 41 13.87 -20.65 10.51
CA GLN A 41 15.23 -20.83 11.00
C GLN A 41 16.01 -19.50 10.96
N LEU A 42 15.91 -18.75 9.85
CA LEU A 42 16.51 -17.42 9.73
C LEU A 42 16.09 -16.48 10.87
N LEU A 43 14.79 -16.46 11.21
CA LEU A 43 14.28 -15.65 12.32
C LEU A 43 14.80 -16.07 13.68
N LYS A 44 14.99 -17.39 13.90
CA LYS A 44 15.54 -17.93 15.15
C LYS A 44 17.01 -17.57 15.32
N ASP A 45 17.78 -17.70 14.25
CA ASP A 45 19.22 -17.50 14.29
C ASP A 45 19.60 -15.99 14.29
N ASN A 46 18.67 -15.12 13.89
CA ASN A 46 18.93 -13.69 13.72
C ASN A 46 17.84 -12.84 14.40
N PRO A 47 17.96 -12.55 15.70
CA PRO A 47 16.97 -11.76 16.44
C PRO A 47 16.72 -10.36 15.83
N GLU A 48 17.74 -9.74 15.24
CA GLU A 48 17.57 -8.44 14.58
C GLU A 48 16.66 -8.51 13.36
N ILE A 49 16.81 -9.57 12.55
CA ILE A 49 15.91 -9.83 11.40
C ILE A 49 14.50 -10.12 11.90
N HIS A 50 14.36 -10.88 12.97
CA HIS A 50 13.07 -11.15 13.61
C HIS A 50 12.37 -9.84 14.04
N PHE A 51 13.07 -8.97 14.75
CA PHE A 51 12.51 -7.66 15.14
C PHE A 51 12.17 -6.77 13.95
N ALA A 52 13.02 -6.74 12.94
CA ALA A 52 12.74 -5.98 11.70
C ALA A 52 11.48 -6.51 10.99
N PHE A 53 11.35 -7.83 10.90
CA PHE A 53 10.15 -8.46 10.33
C PHE A 53 8.88 -8.18 11.16
N THR A 54 8.98 -8.28 12.49
CA THR A 54 7.87 -7.95 13.40
C THR A 54 7.43 -6.50 13.25
N ARG A 55 8.38 -5.57 13.11
CA ARG A 55 8.10 -4.15 12.84
C ARG A 55 7.35 -3.98 11.51
N LEU A 56 7.82 -4.65 10.46
CA LEU A 56 7.15 -4.63 9.15
C LEU A 56 5.70 -5.13 9.26
N MET A 57 5.44 -6.21 10.01
CA MET A 57 4.09 -6.70 10.24
C MET A 57 3.21 -5.70 11.02
N ALA A 58 3.76 -5.05 12.03
CA ALA A 58 3.07 -4.00 12.77
C ALA A 58 2.71 -2.79 11.89
N GLU A 59 3.60 -2.39 10.98
CA GLU A 59 3.34 -1.32 10.01
C GLU A 59 2.23 -1.70 9.02
N ARG A 60 2.26 -2.93 8.50
CA ARG A 60 1.20 -3.46 7.62
C ARG A 60 -0.15 -3.53 8.33
N MET A 61 -0.17 -3.99 9.57
CA MET A 61 -1.37 -4.04 10.39
C MET A 61 -1.92 -2.63 10.64
N ARG A 62 -1.08 -1.68 11.02
CA ARG A 62 -1.47 -0.28 11.21
C ARG A 62 -2.11 0.32 9.94
N PHE A 63 -1.50 0.04 8.77
CA PHE A 63 -2.08 0.47 7.51
C PHE A 63 -3.47 -0.14 7.26
N LYS A 64 -3.65 -1.43 7.54
CA LYS A 64 -4.96 -2.10 7.43
C LYS A 64 -6.00 -1.48 8.37
N PHE A 65 -5.64 -1.19 9.62
CA PHE A 65 -6.54 -0.50 10.55
C PHE A 65 -6.96 0.89 10.07
N LEU A 66 -6.01 1.67 9.53
CA LEU A 66 -6.33 2.96 8.93
C LEU A 66 -7.34 2.80 7.78
N THR A 67 -7.08 1.88 6.87
CA THR A 67 -7.97 1.62 5.71
C THR A 67 -9.38 1.22 6.17
N ILE A 68 -9.50 0.31 7.13
CA ILE A 68 -10.80 -0.14 7.65
C ILE A 68 -11.55 1.02 8.33
N ARG A 69 -10.85 1.82 9.12
CA ARG A 69 -11.45 3.00 9.78
C ARG A 69 -11.98 4.00 8.76
N GLU A 70 -11.21 4.29 7.72
CA GLU A 70 -11.62 5.21 6.66
C GLU A 70 -12.88 4.71 5.94
N LEU A 71 -12.91 3.42 5.57
CA LEU A 71 -14.08 2.78 4.94
C LEU A 71 -15.35 2.88 5.80
N ALA A 72 -15.21 2.80 7.13
CA ALA A 72 -16.35 2.76 8.04
C ALA A 72 -16.94 4.15 8.35
N TYR A 73 -16.13 5.21 8.34
CA TYR A 73 -16.53 6.48 8.97
C TYR A 73 -16.43 7.71 8.07
N TYR A 74 -15.76 7.66 6.92
CA TYR A 74 -15.42 8.85 6.17
C TYR A 74 -15.90 8.79 4.71
N ASN A 75 -16.03 9.98 4.10
CA ASN A 75 -16.37 10.11 2.70
C ASN A 75 -15.18 9.75 1.77
N PRO A 76 -15.41 9.49 0.48
CA PRO A 76 -14.35 9.10 -0.47
C PRO A 76 -13.19 10.09 -0.57
N GLU A 77 -13.43 11.38 -0.42
CA GLU A 77 -12.40 12.41 -0.49
C GLU A 77 -11.41 12.28 0.67
N HIS A 78 -11.94 12.16 1.90
CA HIS A 78 -11.12 11.96 3.09
C HIS A 78 -10.32 10.66 3.01
N HIS A 79 -10.95 9.58 2.51
CA HIS A 79 -10.31 8.29 2.33
C HIS A 79 -9.09 8.38 1.41
N ILE A 80 -9.25 9.05 0.25
CA ILE A 80 -8.16 9.25 -0.71
C ILE A 80 -7.09 10.16 -0.11
N SER A 81 -7.46 11.25 0.53
CA SER A 81 -6.52 12.18 1.17
C SER A 81 -5.67 11.46 2.23
N THR A 82 -6.30 10.64 3.09
CA THR A 82 -5.60 9.84 4.11
C THR A 82 -4.62 8.84 3.48
N LEU A 83 -5.02 8.14 2.42
CA LEU A 83 -4.16 7.21 1.68
C LEU A 83 -2.93 7.92 1.09
N LEU A 84 -3.14 9.04 0.39
CA LEU A 84 -2.07 9.81 -0.23
C LEU A 84 -1.11 10.41 0.81
N ASN A 85 -1.63 10.91 1.92
CA ASN A 85 -0.83 11.41 3.03
C ASN A 85 0.00 10.29 3.70
N TYR A 86 -0.57 9.11 3.84
CA TYR A 86 0.17 7.94 4.33
C TYR A 86 1.35 7.59 3.42
N PHE A 87 1.14 7.57 2.10
CA PHE A 87 2.22 7.28 1.15
C PHE A 87 3.27 8.38 1.10
N LYS A 88 2.87 9.63 1.14
CA LYS A 88 3.79 10.78 1.22
C LYS A 88 4.69 10.67 2.46
N LYS A 89 4.10 10.40 3.63
CA LYS A 89 4.84 10.26 4.90
C LYS A 89 5.82 9.09 4.90
N ASN A 90 5.47 7.99 4.24
CA ASN A 90 6.28 6.77 4.21
C ASN A 90 7.16 6.67 2.95
N HIS A 91 7.24 7.72 2.13
CA HIS A 91 7.99 7.76 0.87
C HIS A 91 7.64 6.61 -0.10
N LYS A 92 6.38 6.15 -0.07
CA LYS A 92 5.86 5.10 -0.95
C LYS A 92 4.98 5.71 -2.04
N HIS A 93 5.04 5.15 -3.24
CA HIS A 93 4.18 5.54 -4.38
C HIS A 93 4.13 7.06 -4.68
N THR A 94 5.08 7.82 -4.16
CA THR A 94 5.19 9.26 -4.37
C THR A 94 6.63 9.60 -4.72
N CYS A 95 6.82 10.44 -5.72
CA CYS A 95 8.15 10.96 -6.05
C CYS A 95 8.60 11.94 -4.95
N PRO A 96 9.76 11.74 -4.31
CA PRO A 96 10.23 12.64 -3.25
C PRO A 96 10.45 14.07 -3.74
N ASP A 97 11.03 14.21 -4.94
CA ASP A 97 11.45 15.50 -5.49
C ASP A 97 10.28 16.27 -6.12
N CYS A 98 9.49 15.60 -6.97
CA CYS A 98 8.42 16.25 -7.73
C CYS A 98 7.03 16.07 -7.11
N LYS A 99 6.91 15.33 -5.99
CA LYS A 99 5.65 15.05 -5.28
C LYS A 99 4.56 14.38 -6.14
N GLN A 100 4.93 13.82 -7.29
CA GLN A 100 4.01 13.10 -8.16
C GLN A 100 3.58 11.78 -7.52
N VAL A 101 2.28 11.52 -7.50
CA VAL A 101 1.69 10.23 -7.13
C VAL A 101 1.89 9.23 -8.27
N LYS A 102 2.60 8.15 -8.01
CA LYS A 102 2.94 7.08 -8.97
C LYS A 102 1.87 5.96 -9.02
N LEU A 103 0.63 6.29 -8.72
CA LEU A 103 -0.49 5.35 -8.73
C LEU A 103 -1.50 5.76 -9.81
N THR A 104 -2.03 4.76 -10.51
CA THR A 104 -3.18 4.93 -11.39
C THR A 104 -4.47 5.07 -10.57
N ARG A 105 -5.54 5.59 -11.20
CA ARG A 105 -6.87 5.66 -10.54
C ARG A 105 -7.40 4.27 -10.19
N GLN A 106 -7.12 3.28 -11.03
CA GLN A 106 -7.47 1.89 -10.75
C GLN A 106 -6.75 1.37 -9.51
N GLN A 107 -5.44 1.55 -9.40
CA GLN A 107 -4.67 1.13 -8.24
C GLN A 107 -5.15 1.81 -6.94
N ILE A 108 -5.52 3.09 -6.99
CA ILE A 108 -6.12 3.78 -5.84
C ILE A 108 -7.49 3.18 -5.51
N ALA A 109 -8.30 2.84 -6.50
CA ALA A 109 -9.60 2.19 -6.33
C ALA A 109 -9.43 0.82 -5.65
N ASP A 110 -8.49 0.00 -6.12
CA ASP A 110 -8.19 -1.33 -5.58
C ASP A 110 -7.70 -1.25 -4.12
N MET A 111 -6.91 -0.23 -3.78
CA MET A 111 -6.41 -0.02 -2.41
C MET A 111 -7.46 0.53 -1.44
N THR A 112 -8.42 1.29 -1.96
CA THR A 112 -9.44 1.96 -1.14
C THR A 112 -10.76 1.19 -1.10
N GLY A 113 -10.95 0.18 -1.96
CA GLY A 113 -12.24 -0.50 -2.15
C GLY A 113 -13.32 0.37 -2.80
N LEU A 114 -12.96 1.54 -3.34
CA LEU A 114 -13.86 2.44 -4.04
C LEU A 114 -13.96 2.07 -5.53
N ARG A 115 -15.04 2.48 -6.17
CA ARG A 115 -15.14 2.41 -7.63
C ARG A 115 -14.24 3.47 -8.27
N VAL A 116 -13.67 3.18 -9.45
CA VAL A 116 -12.76 4.11 -10.16
C VAL A 116 -13.41 5.46 -10.42
N GLU A 117 -14.70 5.46 -10.79
CA GLU A 117 -15.46 6.70 -11.04
C GLU A 117 -15.59 7.53 -9.77
N THR A 118 -15.72 6.87 -8.61
CA THR A 118 -15.75 7.55 -7.29
C THR A 118 -14.39 8.16 -6.97
N VAL A 119 -13.30 7.43 -7.24
CA VAL A 119 -11.93 7.94 -7.10
C VAL A 119 -11.71 9.17 -7.97
N ILE A 120 -12.11 9.10 -9.25
CA ILE A 120 -11.95 10.24 -10.20
C ILE A 120 -12.70 11.46 -9.69
N ARG A 121 -13.96 11.32 -9.25
CA ARG A 121 -14.75 12.42 -8.70
C ARG A 121 -14.13 13.02 -7.45
N ALA A 122 -13.78 12.19 -6.49
CA ALA A 122 -13.20 12.63 -5.24
C ALA A 122 -11.86 13.36 -5.45
N MET A 123 -11.02 12.87 -6.37
CA MET A 123 -9.76 13.54 -6.70
C MET A 123 -9.96 14.89 -7.37
N ARG A 124 -11.00 15.06 -8.21
CA ARG A 124 -11.36 16.38 -8.77
C ARG A 124 -11.81 17.33 -7.67
N HIS A 125 -12.67 16.90 -6.75
CA HIS A 125 -13.08 17.73 -5.62
C HIS A 125 -11.90 18.14 -4.73
N LEU A 126 -10.94 17.23 -4.47
CA LEU A 126 -9.72 17.56 -3.74
C LEU A 126 -8.84 18.56 -4.51
N HIS A 127 -8.79 18.46 -5.83
CA HIS A 127 -8.12 19.44 -6.69
C HIS A 127 -8.79 20.83 -6.62
N ASP A 128 -10.11 20.88 -6.71
CA ASP A 128 -10.89 22.11 -6.64
C ASP A 128 -10.75 22.81 -5.27
N LYS A 129 -10.52 22.02 -4.21
CA LYS A 129 -10.21 22.51 -2.86
C LYS A 129 -8.74 22.92 -2.65
N GLY A 130 -7.88 22.68 -3.63
CA GLY A 130 -6.43 22.94 -3.52
C GLY A 130 -5.66 21.89 -2.69
N GLU A 131 -6.29 20.77 -2.32
CA GLU A 131 -5.66 19.68 -1.56
C GLU A 131 -4.86 18.70 -2.45
N LEU A 132 -5.08 18.75 -3.77
CA LEU A 132 -4.33 18.04 -4.81
C LEU A 132 -4.08 18.94 -5.99
N ILE A 133 -3.06 18.62 -6.79
CA ILE A 133 -2.83 19.23 -8.10
C ILE A 133 -2.98 18.14 -9.16
N ILE A 134 -3.82 18.41 -10.18
CA ILE A 134 -3.99 17.52 -11.33
C ILE A 134 -3.54 18.27 -12.58
N GLU A 135 -2.43 17.85 -13.17
CA GLU A 135 -1.87 18.43 -14.39
C GLU A 135 -1.61 17.34 -15.44
N LYS A 136 -2.14 17.53 -16.64
CA LYS A 136 -1.97 16.59 -17.78
C LYS A 136 -2.24 15.12 -17.39
N GLY A 137 -3.27 14.89 -16.57
CA GLY A 137 -3.65 13.57 -16.08
C GLY A 137 -2.80 12.99 -14.93
N LYS A 138 -1.69 13.64 -14.58
CA LYS A 138 -0.85 13.31 -13.44
C LYS A 138 -1.36 13.99 -12.17
N VAL A 139 -1.10 13.37 -11.03
CA VAL A 139 -1.51 13.85 -9.70
C VAL A 139 -0.28 14.19 -8.87
N TYR A 140 -0.35 15.29 -8.18
CA TYR A 140 0.70 15.75 -7.28
C TYR A 140 0.09 16.07 -5.92
N THR A 141 0.80 15.74 -4.84
CA THR A 141 0.46 16.21 -3.50
C THR A 141 1.12 17.56 -3.25
N PRO A 142 0.47 18.51 -2.58
CA PRO A 142 1.06 19.79 -2.23
C PRO A 142 2.27 19.69 -1.31
#